data_21928b7f92a335ececf38d2ff6da93c7
#
_entry.id   21928b7f92a335ececf38d2ff6da93c7
#
_cell.length_a   1.000
_cell.length_b   1.000
_cell.length_c   1.000
_cell.angle_alpha   90.00
_cell.angle_beta   90.00
_cell.angle_gamma   90.00
#
_symmetry.space_group_name_H-M   'P 1'
#
loop_
_entity.id
_entity.type
_entity.pdbx_description
1 polymer ?
#
loop_
_entity_poly.entity_id
_entity_poly.type
_entity_poly.pdbx_seq_one_letter_code
_entity_poly.pdbx_strand_id
1 'polypeptide(L)'
;ESVDIVHGDTNKVQFGMGTYGSRSLAVGGEALMKALNKITDKAGKIAAHCLEASEADIEFKDGQFSVAGTDKSMAFGDVALTAYVPHNFPHETLEPGLEENAFYDPANFTFPGGCHICEVEVDPDTGTVSVENFIAVDDVGRVINPMIVEGQVHGGVAQGIGQALLEGCVYDDSGQLTTGSFMDYTMPRADNVPDMDVGNTVTLCAHNSLGVKGCGEVGTIGSPPAVINAIVDSLWDLGVRDIAMPATPQKIWQAIAVAQTSQAAE
;
A
#
# COMPACT_ATOMS: atom_id res chain seq x y z
N GLU A 1 -21.95 -3.00 -8.71
CA GLU A 1 -22.86 -2.86 -7.55
C GLU A 1 -23.23 -4.22 -6.92
N SER A 2 -22.84 -5.34 -7.52
CA SER A 2 -23.16 -6.69 -7.08
C SER A 2 -21.92 -7.58 -6.96
N VAL A 3 -20.79 -7.00 -6.59
CA VAL A 3 -19.53 -7.74 -6.38
C VAL A 3 -19.19 -7.74 -4.90
N ASP A 4 -19.13 -8.93 -4.32
CA ASP A 4 -18.67 -9.13 -2.95
C ASP A 4 -17.19 -9.51 -2.95
N ILE A 5 -16.38 -8.75 -2.23
CA ILE A 5 -14.97 -9.05 -2.04
C ILE A 5 -14.81 -9.79 -0.71
N VAL A 6 -14.20 -10.97 -0.77
CA VAL A 6 -13.89 -11.79 0.41
C VAL A 6 -12.39 -12.05 0.45
N HIS A 7 -11.74 -11.59 1.51
CA HIS A 7 -10.34 -11.93 1.81
C HIS A 7 -10.15 -12.12 3.32
N GLY A 8 -9.12 -12.85 3.73
CA GLY A 8 -8.83 -13.12 5.13
C GLY A 8 -9.81 -14.08 5.83
N ASP A 9 -10.80 -14.60 5.14
CA ASP A 9 -11.73 -15.60 5.66
C ASP A 9 -11.19 -17.00 5.34
N THR A 10 -10.68 -17.70 6.35
CA THR A 10 -10.08 -19.03 6.21
C THR A 10 -11.08 -20.14 5.84
N ASN A 11 -12.39 -19.87 5.93
CA ASN A 11 -13.41 -20.81 5.46
C ASN A 11 -13.68 -20.68 3.94
N LYS A 12 -13.33 -19.56 3.34
CA LYS A 12 -13.60 -19.26 1.93
C LYS A 12 -12.33 -19.15 1.10
N VAL A 13 -11.25 -18.65 1.69
CA VAL A 13 -9.96 -18.50 1.02
C VAL A 13 -9.14 -19.77 1.27
N GLN A 14 -8.89 -20.51 0.22
CA GLN A 14 -8.26 -21.82 0.24
C GLN A 14 -6.83 -21.81 0.78
N PHE A 15 -6.04 -20.81 0.38
CA PHE A 15 -4.66 -20.62 0.78
C PHE A 15 -4.26 -19.15 0.68
N GLY A 16 -3.52 -18.68 1.68
CA GLY A 16 -2.97 -17.33 1.69
C GLY A 16 -1.89 -17.19 2.75
N MET A 17 -0.94 -16.28 2.52
CA MET A 17 0.17 -16.01 3.43
C MET A 17 0.01 -14.69 4.19
N GLY A 18 -1.16 -14.06 4.14
CA GLY A 18 -1.43 -12.78 4.79
C GLY A 18 -0.79 -11.59 4.07
N THR A 19 -0.86 -10.44 4.75
CA THR A 19 -0.35 -9.15 4.26
C THR A 19 0.94 -8.80 4.96
N TYR A 20 2.00 -8.57 4.21
CA TYR A 20 3.30 -8.05 4.66
C TYR A 20 4.06 -7.50 3.45
N GLY A 21 5.04 -6.61 3.67
CA GLY A 21 5.83 -5.99 2.61
C GLY A 21 4.95 -5.23 1.60
N SER A 22 3.80 -4.72 2.02
CA SER A 22 2.85 -3.94 1.22
C SER A 22 2.40 -4.64 -0.08
N ARG A 23 2.30 -5.97 -0.07
CA ARG A 23 2.15 -6.81 -1.27
C ARG A 23 0.71 -7.24 -1.60
N SER A 24 -0.29 -6.88 -0.80
CA SER A 24 -1.66 -7.39 -0.96
C SER A 24 -2.24 -7.16 -2.36
N LEU A 25 -2.10 -5.95 -2.90
CA LEU A 25 -2.59 -5.65 -4.24
C LEU A 25 -1.75 -6.32 -5.33
N ALA A 26 -0.42 -6.31 -5.20
CA ALA A 26 0.47 -6.89 -6.20
C ALA A 26 0.31 -8.43 -6.32
N VAL A 27 0.03 -9.12 -5.22
CA VAL A 27 -0.12 -10.58 -5.20
C VAL A 27 -1.57 -11.00 -5.33
N GLY A 28 -2.45 -10.51 -4.45
CA GLY A 28 -3.86 -10.86 -4.47
C GLY A 28 -4.58 -10.32 -5.71
N GLY A 29 -4.26 -9.09 -6.13
CA GLY A 29 -4.79 -8.50 -7.35
C GLY A 29 -4.38 -9.25 -8.61
N GLU A 30 -3.12 -9.69 -8.70
CA GLU A 30 -2.67 -10.49 -9.84
C GLU A 30 -3.29 -11.89 -9.87
N ALA A 31 -3.47 -12.53 -8.71
CA ALA A 31 -4.19 -13.79 -8.62
C ALA A 31 -5.65 -13.63 -9.08
N LEU A 32 -6.31 -12.53 -8.68
CA LEU A 32 -7.65 -12.20 -9.13
C LEU A 32 -7.70 -11.98 -10.65
N MET A 33 -6.76 -11.23 -11.21
CA MET A 33 -6.67 -11.03 -12.68
C MET A 33 -6.49 -12.34 -13.44
N LYS A 34 -5.67 -13.25 -12.92
CA LYS A 34 -5.53 -14.60 -13.53
C LYS A 34 -6.83 -15.40 -13.49
N ALA A 35 -7.59 -15.35 -12.41
CA ALA A 35 -8.88 -16.01 -12.30
C ALA A 35 -9.91 -15.38 -13.27
N LEU A 36 -9.96 -14.03 -13.33
CA LEU A 36 -10.83 -13.31 -14.26
C LEU A 36 -10.51 -13.64 -15.72
N ASN A 37 -9.25 -13.73 -16.10
CA ASN A 37 -8.84 -14.13 -17.45
C ASN A 37 -9.34 -15.54 -17.79
N LYS A 38 -9.19 -16.51 -16.88
CA LYS A 38 -9.73 -17.86 -17.07
C LYS A 38 -11.26 -17.86 -17.28
N ILE A 39 -11.98 -17.05 -16.48
CA ILE A 39 -13.44 -16.91 -16.61
C ILE A 39 -13.78 -16.30 -17.99
N THR A 40 -13.08 -15.24 -18.39
CA THR A 40 -13.33 -14.56 -19.67
C THR A 40 -13.02 -15.48 -20.84
N ASP A 41 -11.91 -16.22 -20.79
CA ASP A 41 -11.54 -17.19 -21.83
C ASP A 41 -12.57 -18.32 -21.98
N LYS A 42 -13.02 -18.85 -20.83
CA LYS A 42 -14.07 -19.89 -20.83
C LYS A 42 -15.40 -19.35 -21.34
N ALA A 43 -15.80 -18.15 -20.89
CA ALA A 43 -17.00 -17.48 -21.36
C ALA A 43 -16.95 -17.19 -22.87
N GLY A 44 -15.78 -16.79 -23.39
CA GLY A 44 -15.54 -16.61 -24.83
C GLY A 44 -15.78 -17.88 -25.64
N LYS A 45 -15.33 -19.04 -25.13
CA LYS A 45 -15.57 -20.35 -25.76
C LYS A 45 -17.04 -20.72 -25.76
N ILE A 46 -17.76 -20.46 -24.67
CA ILE A 46 -19.22 -20.67 -24.62
C ILE A 46 -19.93 -19.76 -25.62
N ALA A 47 -19.55 -18.46 -25.67
CA ALA A 47 -20.11 -17.51 -26.62
C ALA A 47 -19.84 -17.93 -28.08
N ALA A 48 -18.64 -18.39 -28.40
CA ALA A 48 -18.28 -18.90 -29.73
C ALA A 48 -19.20 -20.05 -30.17
N HIS A 49 -19.45 -21.01 -29.25
CA HIS A 49 -20.36 -22.12 -29.52
C HIS A 49 -21.77 -21.62 -29.74
N CYS A 50 -22.29 -20.74 -28.89
CA CYS A 50 -23.67 -20.22 -29.00
C CYS A 50 -23.89 -19.35 -30.24
N LEU A 51 -22.86 -18.60 -30.66
CA LEU A 51 -22.91 -17.73 -31.86
C LEU A 51 -22.52 -18.44 -33.16
N GLU A 52 -22.16 -19.73 -33.07
CA GLU A 52 -21.68 -20.53 -34.20
C GLU A 52 -20.49 -19.84 -34.91
N ALA A 53 -19.50 -19.43 -34.16
CA ALA A 53 -18.31 -18.71 -34.62
C ALA A 53 -17.01 -19.37 -34.13
N SER A 54 -15.88 -19.00 -34.72
CA SER A 54 -14.57 -19.39 -34.27
C SER A 54 -14.22 -18.67 -32.96
N GLU A 55 -13.58 -19.34 -31.99
CA GLU A 55 -13.07 -18.71 -30.76
C GLU A 55 -12.16 -17.51 -31.08
N ALA A 56 -11.39 -17.56 -32.15
CA ALA A 56 -10.49 -16.50 -32.59
C ALA A 56 -11.20 -15.22 -33.06
N ASP A 57 -12.47 -15.32 -33.43
CA ASP A 57 -13.29 -14.21 -33.92
C ASP A 57 -14.15 -13.59 -32.81
N ILE A 58 -14.08 -14.10 -31.56
CA ILE A 58 -14.82 -13.58 -30.44
C ILE A 58 -14.05 -12.45 -29.75
N GLU A 59 -14.67 -11.30 -29.68
CA GLU A 59 -14.20 -10.14 -28.92
C GLU A 59 -15.08 -9.92 -27.68
N PHE A 60 -14.45 -9.66 -26.51
CA PHE A 60 -15.16 -9.28 -25.28
C PHE A 60 -14.92 -7.82 -24.96
N LYS A 61 -15.99 -7.03 -24.96
CA LYS A 61 -15.93 -5.61 -24.64
C LYS A 61 -17.23 -5.14 -24.00
N ASP A 62 -17.13 -4.28 -23.00
CA ASP A 62 -18.27 -3.62 -22.32
C ASP A 62 -19.37 -4.62 -21.87
N GLY A 63 -18.96 -5.80 -21.41
CA GLY A 63 -19.87 -6.84 -20.93
C GLY A 63 -20.58 -7.64 -22.03
N GLN A 64 -20.10 -7.54 -23.28
CA GLN A 64 -20.65 -8.27 -24.43
C GLN A 64 -19.54 -9.06 -25.14
N PHE A 65 -19.92 -10.26 -25.59
CA PHE A 65 -19.15 -11.05 -26.55
C PHE A 65 -19.74 -10.80 -27.94
N SER A 66 -18.91 -10.46 -28.91
CA SER A 66 -19.29 -10.18 -30.28
C SER A 66 -18.42 -10.95 -31.28
N VAL A 67 -18.98 -11.31 -32.41
CA VAL A 67 -18.20 -11.90 -33.50
C VAL A 67 -17.64 -10.79 -34.38
N ALA A 68 -16.33 -10.70 -34.47
CA ALA A 68 -15.63 -9.67 -35.24
C ALA A 68 -16.18 -9.53 -36.69
N GLY A 69 -16.46 -8.29 -37.09
CA GLY A 69 -16.98 -7.97 -38.43
C GLY A 69 -18.44 -8.34 -38.71
N THR A 70 -19.21 -8.69 -37.65
CA THR A 70 -20.65 -9.02 -37.77
C THR A 70 -21.49 -8.25 -36.73
N ASP A 71 -22.80 -8.39 -36.80
CA ASP A 71 -23.77 -7.91 -35.82
C ASP A 71 -24.13 -8.95 -34.75
N LYS A 72 -23.56 -10.15 -34.80
CA LYS A 72 -23.80 -11.21 -33.83
C LYS A 72 -23.12 -10.86 -32.52
N SER A 73 -23.90 -10.83 -31.43
CA SER A 73 -23.40 -10.60 -30.07
C SER A 73 -24.22 -11.33 -29.01
N MET A 74 -23.64 -11.54 -27.83
CA MET A 74 -24.24 -12.16 -26.68
C MET A 74 -23.77 -11.45 -25.41
N ALA A 75 -24.68 -11.08 -24.52
CA ALA A 75 -24.33 -10.44 -23.26
C ALA A 75 -23.63 -11.44 -22.32
N PHE A 76 -22.73 -10.93 -21.46
CA PHE A 76 -22.05 -11.77 -20.45
C PHE A 76 -23.04 -12.51 -19.54
N GLY A 77 -24.17 -11.86 -19.18
CA GLY A 77 -25.22 -12.50 -18.37
C GLY A 77 -25.85 -13.72 -19.02
N ASP A 78 -26.05 -13.67 -20.35
CA ASP A 78 -26.62 -14.80 -21.12
C ASP A 78 -25.59 -15.93 -21.26
N VAL A 79 -24.32 -15.61 -21.43
CA VAL A 79 -23.23 -16.59 -21.40
C VAL A 79 -23.13 -17.25 -20.03
N ALA A 80 -23.22 -16.46 -18.94
CA ALA A 80 -23.21 -16.99 -17.59
C ALA A 80 -24.43 -17.91 -17.35
N LEU A 81 -25.62 -17.51 -17.80
CA LEU A 81 -26.82 -18.37 -17.71
C LEU A 81 -26.59 -19.70 -18.45
N THR A 82 -26.03 -19.67 -19.66
CA THR A 82 -25.71 -20.88 -20.43
C THR A 82 -24.70 -21.76 -19.70
N ALA A 83 -23.72 -21.16 -19.01
CA ALA A 83 -22.72 -21.91 -18.25
C ALA A 83 -23.32 -22.68 -17.04
N TYR A 84 -24.41 -22.17 -16.43
CA TYR A 84 -25.06 -22.79 -15.27
C TYR A 84 -26.35 -23.53 -15.60
N VAL A 85 -26.97 -23.22 -16.75
CA VAL A 85 -28.16 -23.94 -17.31
C VAL A 85 -27.82 -24.41 -18.71
N PRO A 86 -27.05 -25.51 -18.85
CA PRO A 86 -26.29 -25.82 -20.04
C PRO A 86 -27.11 -26.59 -21.10
N HIS A 87 -28.18 -25.97 -21.64
CA HIS A 87 -28.98 -26.58 -22.73
C HIS A 87 -28.28 -26.48 -24.10
N ASN A 88 -27.61 -25.36 -24.37
CA ASN A 88 -26.78 -25.14 -25.59
C ASN A 88 -25.34 -24.87 -25.18
N PHE A 89 -24.67 -25.89 -24.68
CA PHE A 89 -23.34 -25.79 -24.05
C PHE A 89 -22.39 -26.82 -24.69
N PRO A 90 -21.12 -26.48 -24.90
CA PRO A 90 -20.14 -27.39 -25.52
C PRO A 90 -19.62 -28.44 -24.55
N HIS A 91 -20.49 -29.38 -24.14
CA HIS A 91 -20.19 -30.43 -23.15
C HIS A 91 -19.01 -31.35 -23.51
N GLU A 92 -18.65 -31.45 -24.81
CA GLU A 92 -17.53 -32.27 -25.22
C GLU A 92 -16.17 -31.66 -24.90
N THR A 93 -16.12 -30.32 -24.67
CA THR A 93 -14.88 -29.57 -24.53
C THR A 93 -14.77 -28.79 -23.20
N LEU A 94 -15.91 -28.46 -22.59
CA LEU A 94 -15.97 -27.67 -21.37
C LEU A 94 -16.86 -28.31 -20.31
N GLU A 95 -16.53 -28.04 -19.05
CA GLU A 95 -17.39 -28.35 -17.90
C GLU A 95 -18.29 -27.13 -17.58
N PRO A 96 -19.56 -27.34 -17.14
CA PRO A 96 -20.43 -26.25 -16.72
C PRO A 96 -19.87 -25.39 -15.58
N GLY A 97 -20.41 -24.17 -15.42
CA GLY A 97 -20.00 -23.19 -14.42
C GLY A 97 -18.92 -22.21 -14.88
N LEU A 98 -18.82 -21.09 -14.18
CA LEU A 98 -17.82 -20.03 -14.38
C LEU A 98 -17.05 -19.72 -13.10
N GLU A 99 -16.80 -20.73 -12.28
CA GLU A 99 -16.01 -20.59 -11.06
C GLU A 99 -14.56 -20.97 -11.34
N GLU A 100 -13.63 -20.05 -11.05
CA GLU A 100 -12.21 -20.25 -11.29
C GLU A 100 -11.36 -19.86 -10.08
N ASN A 101 -10.29 -20.60 -9.88
CA ASN A 101 -9.27 -20.33 -8.89
C ASN A 101 -7.93 -20.03 -9.56
N ALA A 102 -7.17 -19.11 -8.96
CA ALA A 102 -5.81 -18.84 -9.39
C ALA A 102 -4.91 -18.51 -8.20
N PHE A 103 -3.64 -18.83 -8.38
CA PHE A 103 -2.56 -18.49 -7.47
C PHE A 103 -1.51 -17.69 -8.23
N TYR A 104 -0.87 -16.79 -7.50
CA TYR A 104 0.23 -16.01 -8.04
C TYR A 104 1.41 -16.03 -7.06
N ASP A 105 2.56 -16.42 -7.58
CA ASP A 105 3.85 -16.31 -6.91
C ASP A 105 4.68 -15.26 -7.65
N PRO A 106 5.02 -14.12 -7.00
CA PRO A 106 5.73 -13.04 -7.67
C PRO A 106 7.19 -13.41 -7.92
N ALA A 107 7.67 -13.13 -9.13
CA ALA A 107 9.07 -13.38 -9.50
C ALA A 107 10.06 -12.51 -8.72
N ASN A 108 9.63 -11.35 -8.21
CA ASN A 108 10.46 -10.41 -7.44
C ASN A 108 9.59 -9.45 -6.62
N PHE A 109 10.23 -8.63 -5.77
CA PHE A 109 9.61 -7.48 -5.10
C PHE A 109 9.18 -6.41 -6.11
N THR A 110 8.33 -5.49 -5.66
CA THR A 110 7.78 -4.43 -6.53
C THR A 110 8.55 -3.11 -6.47
N PHE A 111 9.39 -2.94 -5.44
CA PHE A 111 10.30 -1.80 -5.27
C PHE A 111 9.61 -0.43 -5.40
N PRO A 112 8.66 -0.08 -4.52
CA PRO A 112 8.23 1.30 -4.42
C PRO A 112 9.42 2.18 -4.00
N GLY A 113 9.39 3.45 -4.34
CA GLY A 113 10.45 4.40 -3.99
C GLY A 113 9.89 5.81 -3.95
N GLY A 114 10.58 6.72 -3.26
CA GLY A 114 10.08 8.08 -3.14
C GLY A 114 11.10 9.03 -2.52
N CYS A 115 10.64 10.26 -2.28
CA CYS A 115 11.37 11.29 -1.58
C CYS A 115 10.44 11.97 -0.59
N HIS A 116 10.88 12.06 0.68
CA HIS A 116 10.17 12.75 1.74
C HIS A 116 10.99 13.95 2.22
N ILE A 117 10.33 15.09 2.38
CA ILE A 117 10.92 16.33 2.88
C ILE A 117 10.11 16.75 4.10
N CYS A 118 10.81 17.07 5.18
CA CYS A 118 10.22 17.54 6.44
C CYS A 118 10.82 18.89 6.79
N GLU A 119 9.98 19.83 7.20
CA GLU A 119 10.35 21.10 7.77
C GLU A 119 9.95 21.14 9.24
N VAL A 120 10.88 21.51 10.11
CA VAL A 120 10.67 21.56 11.55
C VAL A 120 11.09 22.91 12.14
N GLU A 121 10.40 23.31 13.21
CA GLU A 121 10.86 24.35 14.14
C GLU A 121 11.23 23.69 15.47
N VAL A 122 12.43 23.99 15.99
CA VAL A 122 12.91 23.48 17.28
C VAL A 122 13.10 24.64 18.23
N ASP A 123 12.44 24.60 19.40
CA ASP A 123 12.69 25.49 20.50
C ASP A 123 13.95 25.02 21.29
N PRO A 124 15.07 25.73 21.22
CA PRO A 124 16.30 25.31 21.87
C PRO A 124 16.24 25.36 23.40
N ASP A 125 15.35 26.14 23.99
CA ASP A 125 15.23 26.29 25.44
C ASP A 125 14.49 25.10 26.07
N THR A 126 13.56 24.50 25.33
CA THR A 126 12.72 23.38 25.82
C THR A 126 13.00 22.06 25.10
N GLY A 127 13.61 22.09 23.91
CA GLY A 127 13.78 20.94 23.04
C GLY A 127 12.49 20.52 22.33
N THR A 128 11.43 21.34 22.38
CA THR A 128 10.17 21.03 21.69
C THR A 128 10.34 21.16 20.19
N VAL A 129 9.78 20.21 19.44
CA VAL A 129 9.77 20.18 17.98
C VAL A 129 8.34 20.36 17.46
N SER A 130 8.16 21.33 16.58
CA SER A 130 6.98 21.44 15.72
C SER A 130 7.32 20.96 14.33
N VAL A 131 6.52 20.05 13.76
CA VAL A 131 6.59 19.70 12.34
C VAL A 131 5.71 20.69 11.60
N GLU A 132 6.32 21.63 10.85
CA GLU A 132 5.62 22.73 10.20
C GLU A 132 5.07 22.32 8.84
N ASN A 133 5.80 21.46 8.12
CA ASN A 133 5.40 20.99 6.79
C ASN A 133 5.97 19.60 6.50
N PHE A 134 5.22 18.80 5.73
CA PHE A 134 5.68 17.49 5.28
C PHE A 134 5.26 17.25 3.84
N ILE A 135 6.22 16.93 2.99
CA ILE A 135 6.01 16.61 1.58
C ILE A 135 6.44 15.18 1.33
N ALA A 136 5.55 14.36 0.73
CA ALA A 136 5.84 13.00 0.33
C ALA A 136 5.51 12.78 -1.15
N VAL A 137 6.49 12.39 -1.94
CA VAL A 137 6.29 12.04 -3.36
C VAL A 137 6.78 10.62 -3.57
N ASP A 138 5.85 9.69 -3.79
CA ASP A 138 6.13 8.26 -3.87
C ASP A 138 5.78 7.67 -5.24
N ASP A 139 6.56 6.70 -5.70
CA ASP A 139 6.28 5.84 -6.83
C ASP A 139 5.72 4.51 -6.34
N VAL A 140 4.40 4.37 -6.40
CA VAL A 140 3.68 3.15 -6.08
C VAL A 140 3.23 2.39 -7.34
N GLY A 141 3.86 2.67 -8.47
CA GLY A 141 3.47 2.14 -9.76
C GLY A 141 2.14 2.72 -10.22
N ARG A 142 1.29 1.88 -10.80
CA ARG A 142 -0.06 2.31 -11.20
C ARG A 142 -0.92 2.59 -9.97
N VAL A 143 -1.41 3.79 -9.85
CA VAL A 143 -2.38 4.17 -8.80
C VAL A 143 -3.76 3.64 -9.20
N ILE A 144 -4.26 2.65 -8.47
CA ILE A 144 -5.60 2.07 -8.73
C ILE A 144 -6.70 2.91 -8.09
N ASN A 145 -6.48 3.35 -6.85
CA ASN A 145 -7.41 4.22 -6.14
C ASN A 145 -6.62 5.36 -5.47
N PRO A 146 -6.65 6.58 -6.03
CA PRO A 146 -5.89 7.72 -5.50
C PRO A 146 -6.20 8.01 -4.03
N MET A 147 -7.47 8.01 -3.64
CA MET A 147 -7.90 8.30 -2.26
C MET A 147 -7.31 7.30 -1.26
N ILE A 148 -7.25 6.01 -1.62
CA ILE A 148 -6.67 4.98 -0.75
C ILE A 148 -5.15 5.16 -0.67
N VAL A 149 -4.48 5.41 -1.77
CA VAL A 149 -3.02 5.61 -1.80
C VAL A 149 -2.64 6.83 -0.96
N GLU A 150 -3.31 7.95 -1.14
CA GLU A 150 -3.11 9.16 -0.35
C GLU A 150 -3.33 8.90 1.16
N GLY A 151 -4.44 8.24 1.51
CA GLY A 151 -4.72 7.85 2.89
C GLY A 151 -3.68 6.91 3.51
N GLN A 152 -3.09 6.00 2.74
CA GLN A 152 -1.99 5.15 3.19
C GLN A 152 -0.71 5.96 3.44
N VAL A 153 -0.38 6.91 2.57
CA VAL A 153 0.79 7.79 2.76
C VAL A 153 0.61 8.65 4.00
N HIS A 154 -0.53 9.35 4.15
CA HIS A 154 -0.84 10.16 5.34
C HIS A 154 -0.74 9.34 6.64
N GLY A 155 -1.36 8.17 6.68
CA GLY A 155 -1.31 7.29 7.84
C GLY A 155 0.10 6.78 8.14
N GLY A 156 0.88 6.46 7.11
CA GLY A 156 2.27 6.04 7.24
C GLY A 156 3.16 7.17 7.77
N VAL A 157 3.01 8.39 7.25
CA VAL A 157 3.76 9.56 7.74
C VAL A 157 3.41 9.87 9.19
N ALA A 158 2.14 9.86 9.56
CA ALA A 158 1.72 10.08 10.94
C ALA A 158 2.33 9.03 11.91
N GLN A 159 2.36 7.75 11.50
CA GLN A 159 3.04 6.69 12.26
C GLN A 159 4.53 6.96 12.40
N GLY A 160 5.19 7.40 11.34
CA GLY A 160 6.63 7.69 11.37
C GLY A 160 6.98 8.92 12.22
N ILE A 161 6.15 9.97 12.21
CA ILE A 161 6.27 11.11 13.13
C ILE A 161 6.16 10.62 14.58
N GLY A 162 5.20 9.73 14.87
CA GLY A 162 5.06 9.10 16.17
C GLY A 162 6.34 8.39 16.63
N GLN A 163 6.91 7.56 15.77
CA GLN A 163 8.17 6.85 16.06
C GLN A 163 9.34 7.83 16.24
N ALA A 164 9.40 8.88 15.42
CA ALA A 164 10.51 9.82 15.45
C ALA A 164 10.51 10.69 16.72
N LEU A 165 9.35 11.10 17.21
CA LEU A 165 9.24 12.15 18.24
C LEU A 165 8.63 11.68 19.57
N LEU A 166 7.73 10.70 19.56
CA LEU A 166 6.81 10.48 20.69
C LEU A 166 6.88 9.07 21.28
N GLU A 167 6.81 8.04 20.43
CA GLU A 167 6.57 6.67 20.85
C GLU A 167 7.84 6.02 21.41
N GLY A 168 7.82 5.68 22.69
CA GLY A 168 8.94 5.06 23.35
C GLY A 168 8.52 3.89 24.25
N CYS A 169 9.11 2.71 24.03
CA CYS A 169 9.01 1.59 24.95
C CYS A 169 10.15 1.66 25.95
N VAL A 170 9.84 1.91 27.21
CA VAL A 170 10.83 1.98 28.31
C VAL A 170 10.67 0.77 29.21
N TYR A 171 11.78 0.10 29.46
CA TYR A 171 11.85 -1.08 30.35
C TYR A 171 12.68 -0.74 31.57
N ASP A 172 12.28 -1.27 32.73
CA ASP A 172 13.08 -1.20 33.95
C ASP A 172 14.21 -2.26 33.97
N ASP A 173 15.03 -2.23 35.00
CA ASP A 173 16.18 -3.15 35.16
C ASP A 173 15.75 -4.63 35.25
N SER A 174 14.48 -4.92 35.55
CA SER A 174 13.91 -6.26 35.57
C SER A 174 13.35 -6.72 34.24
N GLY A 175 13.33 -5.84 33.25
CA GLY A 175 12.74 -6.09 31.93
C GLY A 175 11.22 -5.86 31.89
N GLN A 176 10.64 -5.22 32.89
CA GLN A 176 9.22 -4.85 32.90
C GLN A 176 9.00 -3.60 32.04
N LEU A 177 8.05 -3.66 31.09
CA LEU A 177 7.62 -2.49 30.31
C LEU A 177 6.92 -1.49 31.24
N THR A 178 7.51 -0.29 31.41
CA THR A 178 6.97 0.78 32.25
C THR A 178 6.01 1.71 31.50
N THR A 179 6.11 1.76 30.18
CA THR A 179 5.23 2.52 29.27
C THR A 179 4.12 1.66 28.66
N GLY A 180 3.50 0.78 29.45
CA GLY A 180 2.54 -0.22 28.99
C GLY A 180 1.09 0.27 28.88
N SER A 181 0.83 1.56 29.07
CA SER A 181 -0.50 2.18 28.96
C SER A 181 -0.46 3.43 28.08
N PHE A 182 -1.62 3.86 27.53
CA PHE A 182 -1.71 5.13 26.79
C PHE A 182 -1.53 6.39 27.65
N MET A 183 -1.37 6.25 28.97
CA MET A 183 -0.95 7.33 29.85
C MET A 183 0.56 7.61 29.73
N ASP A 184 1.34 6.59 29.42
CA ASP A 184 2.79 6.60 29.43
C ASP A 184 3.37 6.45 28.01
N TYR A 185 2.73 5.66 27.15
CA TYR A 185 3.08 5.50 25.73
C TYR A 185 2.36 6.57 24.92
N THR A 186 3.12 7.54 24.43
CA THR A 186 2.57 8.70 23.72
C THR A 186 2.43 8.39 22.24
N MET A 187 1.19 8.35 21.74
CA MET A 187 0.89 8.27 20.30
C MET A 187 0.67 9.67 19.71
N PRO A 188 0.93 9.87 18.40
CA PRO A 188 0.63 11.14 17.75
C PRO A 188 -0.88 11.44 17.81
N ARG A 189 -1.19 12.70 17.99
CA ARG A 189 -2.53 13.27 17.96
C ARG A 189 -2.65 14.17 16.74
N ALA A 190 -3.86 14.62 16.43
CA ALA A 190 -4.10 15.45 15.25
C ALA A 190 -3.29 16.75 15.24
N ASP A 191 -3.00 17.32 16.39
CA ASP A 191 -2.18 18.53 16.58
C ASP A 191 -0.67 18.29 16.48
N ASN A 192 -0.23 17.05 16.43
CA ASN A 192 1.19 16.70 16.22
C ASN A 192 1.52 16.43 14.74
N VAL A 193 0.52 16.39 13.89
CA VAL A 193 0.67 16.03 12.48
C VAL A 193 0.36 17.26 11.62
N PRO A 194 1.29 17.74 10.79
CA PRO A 194 1.08 18.89 9.94
C PRO A 194 0.12 18.59 8.79
N ASP A 195 -0.30 19.62 8.08
CA ASP A 195 -0.81 19.44 6.72
C ASP A 195 0.29 18.80 5.86
N MET A 196 -0.10 17.89 4.97
CA MET A 196 0.84 17.12 4.15
C MET A 196 0.56 17.35 2.67
N ASP A 197 1.62 17.65 1.92
CA ASP A 197 1.57 17.64 0.46
C ASP A 197 1.97 16.25 -0.06
N VAL A 198 0.99 15.49 -0.55
CA VAL A 198 1.21 14.15 -1.09
C VAL A 198 1.11 14.15 -2.60
N GLY A 199 2.15 13.66 -3.25
CA GLY A 199 2.22 13.46 -4.70
C GLY A 199 2.66 12.06 -5.07
N ASN A 200 2.53 11.72 -6.35
CA ASN A 200 3.04 10.46 -6.86
C ASN A 200 3.68 10.59 -8.23
N THR A 201 4.68 9.78 -8.47
CA THR A 201 5.23 9.47 -9.78
C THR A 201 4.85 8.04 -10.18
N VAL A 202 4.97 7.69 -11.46
CA VAL A 202 4.53 6.37 -11.94
C VAL A 202 5.63 5.71 -12.77
N THR A 203 6.22 4.67 -12.19
CA THR A 203 7.04 3.68 -12.93
C THR A 203 6.37 2.32 -12.77
N LEU A 204 5.81 1.77 -13.84
CA LEU A 204 5.07 0.52 -13.77
C LEU A 204 5.97 -0.64 -13.31
N CYS A 205 5.45 -1.46 -12.39
CA CYS A 205 6.12 -2.72 -12.04
C CYS A 205 6.03 -3.71 -13.19
N ALA A 206 7.18 -4.25 -13.60
CA ALA A 206 7.26 -5.22 -14.69
C ALA A 206 6.88 -6.66 -14.27
N HIS A 207 6.72 -6.91 -12.97
CA HIS A 207 6.53 -8.25 -12.42
C HIS A 207 5.05 -8.64 -12.20
N ASN A 208 4.12 -7.71 -12.42
CA ASN A 208 2.69 -7.99 -12.39
C ASN A 208 1.95 -7.25 -13.51
N SER A 209 0.84 -7.81 -13.99
CA SER A 209 0.07 -7.26 -15.11
C SER A 209 -0.64 -5.94 -14.77
N LEU A 210 -0.89 -5.69 -13.49
CA LEU A 210 -1.49 -4.46 -13.01
C LEU A 210 -0.50 -3.27 -13.04
N GLY A 211 0.81 -3.55 -13.05
CA GLY A 211 1.86 -2.52 -12.99
C GLY A 211 1.92 -1.79 -11.64
N VAL A 212 1.37 -2.40 -10.58
CA VAL A 212 1.30 -1.81 -9.23
C VAL A 212 2.54 -2.10 -8.42
N LYS A 213 2.85 -1.22 -7.46
CA LYS A 213 3.83 -1.44 -6.39
C LYS A 213 3.14 -1.31 -5.03
N GLY A 214 3.81 -1.71 -3.96
CA GLY A 214 3.29 -1.56 -2.61
C GLY A 214 3.19 -0.09 -2.20
N CYS A 215 2.14 0.29 -1.47
CA CYS A 215 2.00 1.65 -0.92
C CYS A 215 1.78 1.69 0.60
N GLY A 216 1.54 0.53 1.23
CA GLY A 216 1.17 0.49 2.65
C GLY A 216 2.25 0.96 3.61
N GLU A 217 3.53 0.89 3.22
CA GLU A 217 4.66 1.20 4.10
C GLU A 217 5.47 2.42 3.64
N VAL A 218 5.23 2.97 2.44
CA VAL A 218 6.08 4.05 1.90
C VAL A 218 6.12 5.28 2.83
N GLY A 219 4.99 5.69 3.38
CA GLY A 219 4.90 6.80 4.32
C GLY A 219 5.73 6.57 5.58
N THR A 220 5.61 5.40 6.19
CA THR A 220 6.29 5.09 7.46
C THR A 220 7.78 4.76 7.30
N ILE A 221 8.23 4.36 6.11
CA ILE A 221 9.65 4.12 5.84
C ILE A 221 10.40 5.45 5.64
N GLY A 222 9.81 6.40 4.92
CA GLY A 222 10.45 7.67 4.60
C GLY A 222 10.39 8.71 5.71
N SER A 223 9.33 8.72 6.52
CA SER A 223 9.09 9.81 7.47
C SER A 223 10.02 9.85 8.70
N PRO A 224 10.36 8.75 9.40
CA PRO A 224 11.25 8.84 10.53
C PRO A 224 12.63 9.44 10.19
N PRO A 225 13.32 9.00 9.12
CA PRO A 225 14.59 9.62 8.75
C PRO A 225 14.42 11.07 8.25
N ALA A 226 13.31 11.41 7.58
CA ALA A 226 13.08 12.80 7.16
C ALA A 226 12.95 13.73 8.36
N VAL A 227 12.18 13.35 9.38
CA VAL A 227 12.02 14.13 10.61
C VAL A 227 13.33 14.27 11.37
N ILE A 228 14.06 13.16 11.59
CA ILE A 228 15.32 13.21 12.32
C ILE A 228 16.38 14.03 11.59
N ASN A 229 16.46 13.91 10.26
CA ASN A 229 17.37 14.71 9.46
C ASN A 229 17.04 16.20 9.56
N ALA A 230 15.78 16.59 9.51
CA ALA A 230 15.36 17.98 9.68
C ALA A 230 15.73 18.53 11.06
N ILE A 231 15.55 17.76 12.14
CA ILE A 231 15.94 18.15 13.49
C ILE A 231 17.48 18.33 13.58
N VAL A 232 18.23 17.37 13.09
CA VAL A 232 19.71 17.45 13.11
C VAL A 232 20.21 18.63 12.28
N ASP A 233 19.59 18.90 11.14
CA ASP A 233 19.92 20.04 10.29
C ASP A 233 19.63 21.38 11.01
N SER A 234 18.49 21.51 11.65
CA SER A 234 18.13 22.72 12.43
C SER A 234 19.07 23.00 13.62
N LEU A 235 19.70 21.97 14.16
CA LEU A 235 20.61 22.06 15.30
C LEU A 235 22.10 21.93 14.91
N TRP A 236 22.38 21.91 13.61
CA TRP A 236 23.74 21.71 13.11
C TRP A 236 24.73 22.77 13.61
N ASP A 237 24.31 24.02 13.58
CA ASP A 237 25.13 25.16 14.05
C ASP A 237 25.37 25.16 15.56
N LEU A 238 24.51 24.49 16.32
CA LEU A 238 24.69 24.26 17.75
C LEU A 238 25.61 23.09 18.09
N GLY A 239 26.09 22.36 17.07
CA GLY A 239 27.03 21.25 17.23
C GLY A 239 26.38 19.88 17.37
N VAL A 240 25.06 19.75 17.29
CA VAL A 240 24.37 18.46 17.31
C VAL A 240 24.53 17.74 15.96
N ARG A 241 24.87 16.45 16.00
CA ARG A 241 25.15 15.66 14.79
C ARG A 241 24.35 14.38 14.70
N ASP A 242 23.75 13.95 15.79
CA ASP A 242 22.92 12.75 15.89
C ASP A 242 21.90 12.86 17.01
N ILE A 243 20.71 12.29 16.83
CA ILE A 243 19.67 12.18 17.85
C ILE A 243 18.97 10.84 17.71
N ALA A 244 18.99 10.06 18.79
CA ALA A 244 18.30 8.76 18.82
C ALA A 244 16.78 8.90 18.95
N MET A 245 16.03 8.15 18.15
CA MET A 245 14.56 8.08 18.25
C MET A 245 14.09 7.37 19.54
N PRO A 246 12.93 7.76 20.08
CA PRO A 246 12.21 8.98 19.78
C PRO A 246 13.00 10.21 20.23
N ALA A 247 13.04 11.26 19.41
CA ALA A 247 13.68 12.53 19.70
C ALA A 247 12.77 13.39 20.60
N THR A 248 12.62 12.95 21.85
CA THR A 248 11.79 13.66 22.81
C THR A 248 12.38 15.04 23.17
N PRO A 249 11.58 16.00 23.63
CA PRO A 249 12.08 17.32 24.04
C PRO A 249 13.25 17.24 25.00
N GLN A 250 13.21 16.32 25.97
CA GLN A 250 14.30 16.11 26.92
C GLN A 250 15.60 15.67 26.22
N LYS A 251 15.54 14.73 25.26
CA LYS A 251 16.74 14.26 24.53
C LYS A 251 17.34 15.36 23.67
N ILE A 252 16.51 16.15 22.99
CA ILE A 252 16.96 17.28 22.17
C ILE A 252 17.64 18.34 23.04
N TRP A 253 16.99 18.75 24.13
CA TRP A 253 17.55 19.71 25.07
C TRP A 253 18.91 19.23 25.65
N GLN A 254 19.01 17.96 26.02
CA GLN A 254 20.27 17.36 26.49
C GLN A 254 21.35 17.34 25.39
N ALA A 255 21.00 17.03 24.16
CA ALA A 255 21.93 17.02 23.03
C ALA A 255 22.51 18.42 22.78
N ILE A 256 21.69 19.47 22.83
CA ILE A 256 22.12 20.87 22.72
C ILE A 256 23.08 21.22 23.88
N ALA A 257 22.73 20.91 25.11
CA ALA A 257 23.56 21.21 26.29
C ALA A 257 24.94 20.53 26.22
N VAL A 258 24.99 19.27 25.78
CA VAL A 258 26.25 18.54 25.60
C VAL A 258 27.09 19.15 24.49
N ALA A 259 26.50 19.49 23.35
CA ALA A 259 27.21 20.08 22.23
C ALA A 259 27.80 21.45 22.58
N GLN A 260 27.05 22.31 23.26
CA GLN A 260 27.54 23.63 23.73
C GLN A 260 28.70 23.49 24.73
N THR A 261 28.64 22.50 25.62
CA THR A 261 29.71 22.26 26.59
C THR A 261 31.02 21.80 25.89
N SER A 262 30.88 20.99 24.85
CA SER A 262 32.02 20.51 24.07
C SER A 262 32.70 21.64 23.27
N GLN A 263 31.91 22.55 22.67
CA GLN A 263 32.43 23.72 21.95
C GLN A 263 33.11 24.72 22.86
N ALA A 264 32.69 24.85 24.11
CA ALA A 264 33.29 25.74 25.08
C ALA A 264 34.63 25.20 25.64
N ALA A 265 34.94 23.93 25.40
CA ALA A 265 36.16 23.25 25.84
C ALA A 265 37.29 23.24 24.78
N GLU A 266 36.98 23.59 23.54
CA GLU A 266 37.91 23.79 22.42
C GLU A 266 38.37 25.26 22.34
#